data_c2b23ff2696869f76b2c1bc260986319
#
_entry.id   c2b23ff2696869f76b2c1bc260986319
#
_cell.length_a   1.000
_cell.length_b   1.000
_cell.length_c   1.000
_cell.angle_alpha   90.00
_cell.angle_beta   90.00
_cell.angle_gamma   90.00
#
_symmetry.space_group_name_H-M   'P 1'
#
loop_
_entity.id
_entity.type
_entity.pdbx_description
1 polymer ?
#
loop_
_entity_poly.entity_id
_entity_poly.type
_entity_poly.pdbx_seq_one_letter_code
_entity_poly.pdbx_strand_id
1 'polypeptide(L)'
;VKGYYLGLKKFYNSIMLKSDLIIAGSNFIFSHINENYLEYLNYKKKFLVIFRGINTDYFDSSTIIETDEDKLLKKWEIKRGKKIILMPGRLTEWKGQELFVESINLVNKELGHEAFYAVILGSDQGRKIYKKKLMRLVEQYRLTSQVRFVDACKKMPIAYKISNIIISSS
;
A
#
# COMPACT_ATOMS: atom_id res chain seq x y z
N VAL A 1 -17.77 -17.39 19.14
CA VAL A 1 -18.24 -16.76 17.89
C VAL A 1 -17.10 -16.55 16.89
N LYS A 2 -15.89 -16.06 17.32
CA LYS A 2 -14.74 -15.87 16.42
C LYS A 2 -14.24 -17.21 15.81
N GLY A 3 -14.27 -18.32 16.53
CA GLY A 3 -13.79 -19.62 16.05
C GLY A 3 -14.64 -20.21 14.92
N TYR A 4 -15.95 -20.01 14.95
CA TYR A 4 -16.87 -20.51 13.91
C TYR A 4 -16.66 -19.79 12.57
N TYR A 5 -16.47 -18.46 12.60
CA TYR A 5 -16.15 -17.68 11.40
C TYR A 5 -14.80 -18.04 10.78
N LEU A 6 -13.81 -18.40 11.61
CA LEU A 6 -12.49 -18.85 11.15
C LEU A 6 -12.60 -20.19 10.41
N GLY A 7 -13.42 -21.13 10.90
CA GLY A 7 -13.66 -22.43 10.25
C GLY A 7 -14.32 -22.29 8.88
N LEU A 8 -15.39 -21.47 8.79
CA LEU A 8 -16.08 -21.20 7.54
C LEU A 8 -15.17 -20.52 6.51
N LYS A 9 -14.34 -19.55 6.95
CA LYS A 9 -13.38 -18.89 6.08
C LYS A 9 -12.30 -19.86 5.58
N LYS A 10 -11.81 -20.74 6.43
CA LYS A 10 -10.84 -21.79 6.05
C LYS A 10 -11.44 -22.72 5.01
N PHE A 11 -12.66 -23.21 5.24
CA PHE A 11 -13.41 -24.03 4.28
C PHE A 11 -13.61 -23.33 2.93
N TYR A 12 -14.07 -22.07 2.94
CA TYR A 12 -14.22 -21.28 1.71
C TYR A 12 -12.90 -21.12 0.96
N ASN A 13 -11.83 -20.78 1.66
CA ASN A 13 -10.52 -20.62 1.05
C ASN A 13 -9.95 -21.95 0.51
N SER A 14 -10.31 -23.09 1.09
CA SER A 14 -9.86 -24.41 0.61
C SER A 14 -10.35 -24.75 -0.80
N ILE A 15 -11.38 -24.05 -1.30
CA ILE A 15 -11.89 -24.23 -2.68
C ILE A 15 -10.78 -24.00 -3.73
N MET A 16 -9.84 -23.10 -3.48
CA MET A 16 -8.70 -22.87 -4.38
C MET A 16 -7.85 -24.12 -4.60
N LEU A 17 -7.84 -25.04 -3.62
CA LEU A 17 -7.08 -26.28 -3.67
C LEU A 17 -7.76 -27.37 -4.51
N LYS A 18 -8.98 -27.14 -5.01
CA LYS A 18 -9.68 -28.05 -5.93
C LYS A 18 -9.23 -27.88 -7.39
N SER A 19 -8.46 -26.84 -7.72
CA SER A 19 -7.92 -26.60 -9.06
C SER A 19 -6.84 -27.62 -9.44
N ASP A 20 -6.63 -27.87 -10.73
CA ASP A 20 -5.64 -28.85 -11.22
C ASP A 20 -4.20 -28.39 -11.02
N LEU A 21 -3.99 -27.08 -10.99
CA LEU A 21 -2.70 -26.45 -10.75
C LEU A 21 -2.88 -25.33 -9.70
N ILE A 22 -2.01 -25.31 -8.72
CA ILE A 22 -1.96 -24.28 -7.69
C ILE A 22 -0.66 -23.51 -7.84
N ILE A 23 -0.76 -22.19 -7.99
CA ILE A 23 0.40 -21.30 -8.09
C ILE A 23 0.43 -20.40 -6.87
N ALA A 24 1.49 -20.50 -6.08
CA ALA A 24 1.79 -19.60 -4.98
C ALA A 24 2.69 -18.45 -5.48
N GLY A 25 2.33 -17.20 -5.17
CA GLY A 25 3.09 -16.02 -5.58
C GLY A 25 4.36 -15.75 -4.76
N SER A 26 4.62 -16.55 -3.72
CA SER A 26 5.82 -16.49 -2.88
C SER A 26 5.99 -17.79 -2.08
N ASN A 27 7.20 -18.02 -1.57
CA ASN A 27 7.49 -19.13 -0.65
C ASN A 27 6.66 -19.01 0.64
N PHE A 28 6.42 -17.80 1.14
CA PHE A 28 5.57 -17.58 2.30
C PHE A 28 4.14 -18.08 2.07
N ILE A 29 3.54 -17.76 0.92
CA ILE A 29 2.20 -18.24 0.58
C ILE A 29 2.20 -19.76 0.40
N PHE A 30 3.24 -20.33 -0.21
CA PHE A 30 3.40 -21.77 -0.35
C PHE A 30 3.42 -22.46 1.01
N SER A 31 4.29 -22.01 1.94
CA SER A 31 4.38 -22.55 3.29
C SER A 31 3.07 -22.39 4.06
N HIS A 32 2.45 -21.22 3.99
CA HIS A 32 1.16 -20.95 4.63
C HIS A 32 0.05 -21.92 4.16
N ILE A 33 -0.01 -22.22 2.86
CA ILE A 33 -0.99 -23.17 2.33
C ILE A 33 -0.68 -24.58 2.82
N ASN A 34 0.57 -25.02 2.79
CA ASN A 34 0.97 -26.33 3.27
C ASN A 34 0.67 -26.53 4.76
N GLU A 35 0.95 -25.52 5.59
CA GLU A 35 0.76 -25.62 7.04
C GLU A 35 -0.72 -25.58 7.44
N ASN A 36 -1.53 -24.76 6.77
CA ASN A 36 -2.89 -24.49 7.22
C ASN A 36 -3.98 -25.25 6.46
N TYR A 37 -3.65 -25.82 5.28
CA TYR A 37 -4.62 -26.45 4.39
C TYR A 37 -4.21 -27.87 3.94
N LEU A 38 -3.26 -28.50 4.63
CA LEU A 38 -2.72 -29.81 4.30
C LEU A 38 -3.82 -30.86 4.14
N GLU A 39 -4.84 -30.83 4.97
CA GLU A 39 -6.01 -31.72 4.96
C GLU A 39 -6.86 -31.64 3.67
N TYR A 40 -6.76 -30.52 2.94
CA TYR A 40 -7.47 -30.28 1.67
C TYR A 40 -6.58 -30.51 0.45
N LEU A 41 -5.27 -30.73 0.64
CA LEU A 41 -4.33 -30.93 -0.44
C LEU A 41 -4.45 -32.35 -1.01
N ASN A 42 -4.71 -32.43 -2.30
CA ASN A 42 -4.55 -33.67 -3.04
C ASN A 42 -3.12 -33.74 -3.59
N TYR A 43 -2.30 -34.61 -3.04
CA TYR A 43 -0.87 -34.77 -3.42
C TYR A 43 -0.63 -35.14 -4.90
N LYS A 44 -1.68 -35.51 -5.64
CA LYS A 44 -1.59 -35.72 -7.09
C LYS A 44 -1.59 -34.41 -7.90
N LYS A 45 -1.88 -33.29 -7.25
CA LYS A 45 -1.98 -31.98 -7.90
C LYS A 45 -0.65 -31.26 -7.89
N LYS A 46 -0.42 -30.52 -8.99
CA LYS A 46 0.81 -29.75 -9.14
C LYS A 46 0.72 -28.45 -8.35
N PHE A 47 1.72 -28.21 -7.50
CA PHE A 47 1.83 -27.00 -6.70
C PHE A 47 3.17 -26.34 -7.02
N LEU A 48 3.13 -25.11 -7.56
CA LEU A 48 4.30 -24.36 -8.00
C LEU A 48 4.42 -23.02 -7.27
N VAL A 49 5.66 -22.57 -7.08
CA VAL A 49 5.96 -21.20 -6.68
C VAL A 49 6.38 -20.45 -7.91
N ILE A 50 5.62 -19.40 -8.26
CA ILE A 50 5.96 -18.48 -9.35
C ILE A 50 5.90 -17.07 -8.78
N PHE A 51 7.07 -16.46 -8.60
CA PHE A 51 7.15 -15.10 -8.09
C PHE A 51 6.54 -14.10 -9.06
N ARG A 52 5.90 -13.06 -8.51
CA ARG A 52 5.39 -11.96 -9.33
C ARG A 52 6.56 -11.18 -9.90
N GLY A 53 6.53 -10.98 -11.21
CA GLY A 53 7.44 -10.07 -11.90
C GLY A 53 6.88 -8.64 -11.95
N ILE A 54 7.76 -7.70 -12.26
CA ILE A 54 7.42 -6.32 -12.60
C ILE A 54 8.07 -5.98 -13.94
N ASN A 55 7.49 -5.04 -14.66
CA ASN A 55 8.13 -4.47 -15.85
C ASN A 55 9.17 -3.42 -15.37
N THR A 56 10.44 -3.80 -15.38
CA THR A 56 11.56 -2.95 -14.94
C THR A 56 11.72 -1.72 -15.81
N ASP A 57 11.48 -1.83 -17.12
CA ASP A 57 11.59 -0.71 -18.06
C ASP A 57 10.54 0.37 -17.77
N TYR A 58 9.33 -0.07 -17.37
CA TYR A 58 8.27 0.87 -16.95
C TYR A 58 8.65 1.64 -15.69
N PHE A 59 9.44 1.03 -14.79
CA PHE A 59 9.88 1.66 -13.54
C PHE A 59 11.28 2.29 -13.65
N ASP A 60 11.86 2.37 -14.84
CA ASP A 60 13.13 3.05 -15.05
C ASP A 60 12.97 4.57 -14.85
N SER A 61 13.59 5.09 -13.80
CA SER A 61 13.53 6.50 -13.46
C SER A 61 14.26 7.40 -14.46
N SER A 62 15.18 6.86 -15.27
CA SER A 62 15.90 7.61 -16.29
C SER A 62 15.01 8.08 -17.43
N THR A 63 13.92 7.37 -17.69
CA THR A 63 12.93 7.70 -18.73
C THR A 63 11.96 8.83 -18.35
N ILE A 64 11.94 9.23 -17.08
CA ILE A 64 11.02 10.23 -16.56
C ILE A 64 11.61 11.62 -16.75
N ILE A 65 10.87 12.47 -17.46
CA ILE A 65 11.27 13.85 -17.74
C ILE A 65 10.78 14.82 -16.65
N GLU A 66 11.52 15.88 -16.44
CA GLU A 66 11.29 16.89 -15.40
C GLU A 66 9.88 17.52 -15.49
N THR A 67 9.40 17.77 -16.70
CA THR A 67 8.05 18.32 -16.91
C THR A 67 6.92 17.43 -16.39
N ASP A 68 7.11 16.12 -16.37
CA ASP A 68 6.12 15.18 -15.81
C ASP A 68 6.17 15.16 -14.27
N GLU A 69 7.37 15.34 -13.68
CA GLU A 69 7.53 15.55 -12.24
C GLU A 69 6.82 16.82 -11.80
N ASP A 70 7.05 17.93 -12.51
CA ASP A 70 6.42 19.22 -12.20
C ASP A 70 4.89 19.19 -12.30
N LYS A 71 4.35 18.50 -13.31
CA LYS A 71 2.90 18.31 -13.43
C LYS A 71 2.35 17.54 -12.24
N LEU A 72 3.08 16.52 -11.75
CA LEU A 72 2.63 15.72 -10.62
C LEU A 72 2.73 16.51 -9.31
N LEU A 73 3.82 17.22 -9.08
CA LEU A 73 4.01 18.08 -7.91
C LEU A 73 2.91 19.15 -7.83
N LYS A 74 2.62 19.82 -8.96
CA LYS A 74 1.54 20.81 -9.06
C LYS A 74 0.18 20.19 -8.74
N LYS A 75 -0.10 19.01 -9.30
CA LYS A 75 -1.36 18.28 -9.05
C LYS A 75 -1.53 17.92 -7.57
N TRP A 76 -0.43 17.63 -6.87
CA TRP A 76 -0.42 17.26 -5.46
C TRP A 76 -0.29 18.49 -4.53
N GLU A 77 -0.19 19.70 -5.08
CA GLU A 77 0.02 20.92 -4.35
C GLU A 77 1.28 20.88 -3.46
N ILE A 78 2.34 20.32 -4.02
CA ILE A 78 3.64 20.18 -3.35
C ILE A 78 4.63 21.17 -3.97
N LYS A 79 5.30 21.93 -3.13
CA LYS A 79 6.36 22.86 -3.57
C LYS A 79 7.60 22.08 -3.98
N ARG A 80 8.18 22.43 -5.15
CA ARG A 80 9.44 21.83 -5.63
C ARG A 80 10.55 22.01 -4.61
N GLY A 81 11.44 21.01 -4.51
CA GLY A 81 12.58 21.03 -3.58
C GLY A 81 12.26 20.59 -2.15
N LYS A 82 11.01 20.35 -1.80
CA LYS A 82 10.63 19.79 -0.51
C LYS A 82 10.77 18.26 -0.53
N LYS A 83 11.13 17.71 0.62
CA LYS A 83 11.16 16.24 0.80
C LYS A 83 9.75 15.67 0.78
N ILE A 84 9.61 14.46 0.24
CA ILE A 84 8.33 13.75 0.13
C ILE A 84 8.45 12.37 0.76
N ILE A 85 7.55 12.08 1.71
CA ILE A 85 7.34 10.77 2.29
C ILE A 85 6.05 10.22 1.70
N LEU A 86 6.15 9.16 0.88
CA LEU A 86 5.03 8.58 0.15
C LEU A 86 4.56 7.28 0.80
N MET A 87 3.26 7.17 1.04
CA MET A 87 2.61 5.92 1.44
C MET A 87 1.60 5.50 0.38
N PRO A 88 1.98 4.63 -0.59
CA PRO A 88 1.09 4.15 -1.62
C PRO A 88 0.26 2.97 -1.12
N GLY A 89 -1.04 3.00 -1.35
CA GLY A 89 -1.93 1.88 -1.01
C GLY A 89 -3.38 2.29 -0.89
N ARG A 90 -4.28 1.32 -1.07
CA ARG A 90 -5.70 1.54 -0.86
C ARG A 90 -5.96 2.00 0.58
N LEU A 91 -6.93 2.92 0.77
CA LEU A 91 -7.31 3.36 2.10
C LEU A 91 -8.11 2.25 2.80
N THR A 92 -7.41 1.49 3.64
CA THR A 92 -7.96 0.38 4.44
C THR A 92 -7.20 0.28 5.75
N GLU A 93 -7.89 -0.03 6.85
CA GLU A 93 -7.30 -0.07 8.20
C GLU A 93 -6.04 -0.95 8.27
N TRP A 94 -6.05 -2.12 7.62
CA TRP A 94 -4.92 -3.04 7.63
C TRP A 94 -3.69 -2.56 6.82
N LYS A 95 -3.80 -1.44 6.09
CA LYS A 95 -2.67 -0.79 5.43
C LYS A 95 -1.92 0.18 6.34
N GLY A 96 -2.47 0.50 7.53
CA GLY A 96 -1.76 1.25 8.56
C GLY A 96 -1.61 2.75 8.30
N GLN A 97 -2.54 3.37 7.53
CA GLN A 97 -2.48 4.82 7.30
C GLN A 97 -2.62 5.63 8.60
N GLU A 98 -3.33 5.10 9.61
CA GLU A 98 -3.42 5.76 10.92
C GLU A 98 -2.04 5.83 11.58
N LEU A 99 -1.34 4.69 11.65
CA LEU A 99 0.03 4.62 12.16
C LEU A 99 0.98 5.56 11.39
N PHE A 100 0.80 5.64 10.07
CA PHE A 100 1.57 6.58 9.24
C PHE A 100 1.34 8.03 9.68
N VAL A 101 0.09 8.46 9.83
CA VAL A 101 -0.23 9.85 10.28
C VAL A 101 0.31 10.13 11.68
N GLU A 102 0.23 9.16 12.58
CA GLU A 102 0.81 9.27 13.94
C GLU A 102 2.34 9.43 13.88
N SER A 103 3.01 8.62 13.04
CA SER A 103 4.46 8.71 12.82
C SER A 103 4.85 10.07 12.23
N ILE A 104 4.10 10.58 11.26
CA ILE A 104 4.31 11.91 10.68
C ILE A 104 4.17 13.01 11.75
N ASN A 105 3.21 12.88 12.66
CA ASN A 105 3.08 13.82 13.78
C ASN A 105 4.32 13.82 14.69
N LEU A 106 4.90 12.65 14.98
CA LEU A 106 6.13 12.57 15.79
C LEU A 106 7.32 13.22 15.06
N VAL A 107 7.53 12.86 13.79
CA VAL A 107 8.62 13.44 12.97
C VAL A 107 8.45 14.95 12.83
N ASN A 108 7.22 15.44 12.71
CA ASN A 108 6.94 16.86 12.59
C ASN A 108 7.26 17.66 13.86
N LYS A 109 7.11 17.05 15.03
CA LYS A 109 7.52 17.68 16.32
C LYS A 109 9.03 17.88 16.40
N GLU A 110 9.82 17.02 15.76
CA GLU A 110 11.27 17.09 15.77
C GLU A 110 11.82 18.02 14.66
N LEU A 111 11.26 17.93 13.44
CA LEU A 111 11.80 18.61 12.26
C LEU A 111 11.07 19.91 11.89
N GLY A 112 9.90 20.15 12.46
CA GLY A 112 9.04 21.31 12.15
C GLY A 112 8.13 21.14 10.94
N HIS A 113 7.10 21.99 10.85
CA HIS A 113 5.97 21.84 9.93
C HIS A 113 6.29 22.00 8.43
N GLU A 114 7.41 22.58 8.08
CA GLU A 114 7.72 22.84 6.67
C GLU A 114 8.83 21.97 6.08
N ALA A 115 9.35 21.00 6.85
CA ALA A 115 10.50 20.23 6.44
C ALA A 115 10.19 19.27 5.26
N PHE A 116 8.96 18.74 5.19
CA PHE A 116 8.58 17.72 4.21
C PHE A 116 7.06 17.71 3.95
N TYR A 117 6.66 16.99 2.92
CA TYR A 117 5.28 16.58 2.67
C TYR A 117 5.10 15.09 2.91
N ALA A 118 3.97 14.69 3.49
CA ALA A 118 3.54 13.31 3.62
C ALA A 118 2.37 13.05 2.67
N VAL A 119 2.51 12.09 1.77
CA VAL A 119 1.52 11.79 0.72
C VAL A 119 0.91 10.42 0.94
N ILE A 120 -0.38 10.38 1.22
CA ILE A 120 -1.18 9.15 1.26
C ILE A 120 -1.82 8.98 -0.12
N LEU A 121 -1.29 8.03 -0.90
CA LEU A 121 -1.66 7.84 -2.30
C LEU A 121 -2.47 6.56 -2.49
N GLY A 122 -3.73 6.70 -2.87
CA GLY A 122 -4.58 5.57 -3.23
C GLY A 122 -6.07 5.83 -3.09
N SER A 123 -6.87 5.01 -3.76
CA SER A 123 -8.32 5.10 -3.72
C SER A 123 -8.88 4.59 -2.40
N ASP A 124 -9.93 5.24 -1.92
CA ASP A 124 -10.73 4.77 -0.79
C ASP A 124 -11.68 3.61 -1.15
N GLN A 125 -11.88 3.36 -2.43
CA GLN A 125 -12.78 2.31 -2.93
C GLN A 125 -14.18 2.38 -2.27
N GLY A 126 -14.71 3.58 -2.04
CA GLY A 126 -15.98 3.82 -1.37
C GLY A 126 -15.94 3.78 0.16
N ARG A 127 -14.77 3.57 0.78
CA ARG A 127 -14.60 3.58 2.25
C ARG A 127 -14.54 5.00 2.81
N LYS A 128 -15.54 5.80 2.53
CA LYS A 128 -15.61 7.23 2.90
C LYS A 128 -15.47 7.46 4.41
N ILE A 129 -15.97 6.52 5.23
CA ILE A 129 -15.89 6.63 6.70
C ILE A 129 -14.43 6.58 7.15
N TYR A 130 -13.65 5.62 6.64
CA TYR A 130 -12.25 5.50 6.98
C TYR A 130 -11.42 6.71 6.47
N LYS A 131 -11.67 7.17 5.24
CA LYS A 131 -11.03 8.39 4.73
C LYS A 131 -11.32 9.60 5.63
N LYS A 132 -12.59 9.79 6.04
CA LYS A 132 -12.95 10.87 6.98
C LYS A 132 -12.26 10.74 8.33
N LYS A 133 -12.11 9.51 8.86
CA LYS A 133 -11.37 9.25 10.09
C LYS A 133 -9.92 9.72 9.97
N LEU A 134 -9.24 9.36 8.90
CA LEU A 134 -7.86 9.80 8.63
C LEU A 134 -7.74 11.33 8.50
N MET A 135 -8.67 11.97 7.80
CA MET A 135 -8.68 13.44 7.67
C MET A 135 -8.83 14.13 9.03
N ARG A 136 -9.74 13.65 9.89
CA ARG A 136 -9.90 14.17 11.24
C ARG A 136 -8.62 14.01 12.08
N LEU A 137 -7.92 12.88 11.94
CA LEU A 137 -6.65 12.63 12.63
C LEU A 137 -5.57 13.62 12.16
N VAL A 138 -5.50 13.92 10.87
CA VAL A 138 -4.61 14.93 10.29
C VAL A 138 -4.94 16.32 10.82
N GLU A 139 -6.22 16.68 10.93
CA GLU A 139 -6.69 17.94 11.51
C GLU A 139 -6.34 18.03 13.00
N GLN A 140 -6.60 16.98 13.77
CA GLN A 140 -6.28 16.89 15.20
C GLN A 140 -4.78 17.14 15.47
N TYR A 141 -3.92 16.60 14.61
CA TYR A 141 -2.46 16.81 14.73
C TYR A 141 -1.96 18.09 14.04
N ARG A 142 -2.85 18.92 13.49
CA ARG A 142 -2.53 20.16 12.78
C ARG A 142 -1.59 19.95 11.59
N LEU A 143 -1.75 18.83 10.88
CA LEU A 143 -0.92 18.42 9.74
C LEU A 143 -1.53 18.74 8.36
N THR A 144 -2.62 19.50 8.28
CA THR A 144 -3.36 19.80 7.06
C THR A 144 -2.53 20.50 5.97
N SER A 145 -1.56 21.32 6.35
CA SER A 145 -0.64 21.95 5.40
C SER A 145 0.41 21.00 4.83
N GLN A 146 0.64 19.86 5.47
CA GLN A 146 1.75 18.97 5.22
C GLN A 146 1.34 17.61 4.66
N VAL A 147 0.15 17.09 5.05
CA VAL A 147 -0.37 15.81 4.55
C VAL A 147 -1.24 16.02 3.32
N ARG A 148 -1.00 15.22 2.29
CA ARG A 148 -1.80 15.19 1.06
C ARG A 148 -2.48 13.85 0.91
N PHE A 149 -3.81 13.87 0.72
CA PHE A 149 -4.58 12.71 0.28
C PHE A 149 -4.74 12.78 -1.22
N VAL A 150 -4.15 11.86 -1.94
CA VAL A 150 -4.23 11.82 -3.41
C VAL A 150 -4.81 10.50 -3.88
N ASP A 151 -5.64 10.57 -4.90
CA ASP A 151 -6.24 9.38 -5.49
C ASP A 151 -5.19 8.54 -6.23
N ALA A 152 -5.60 7.34 -6.68
CA ALA A 152 -4.73 6.43 -7.40
C ALA A 152 -4.03 7.12 -8.59
N CYS A 153 -2.72 6.97 -8.65
CA CYS A 153 -1.88 7.51 -9.71
C CYS A 153 -1.64 6.44 -10.78
N LYS A 154 -1.93 6.76 -12.06
CA LYS A 154 -1.64 5.86 -13.18
C LYS A 154 -0.14 5.80 -13.50
N LYS A 155 0.60 6.88 -13.23
CA LYS A 155 2.05 7.00 -13.51
C LYS A 155 2.85 6.81 -12.22
N MET A 156 2.78 5.62 -11.60
CA MET A 156 3.48 5.31 -10.35
C MET A 156 5.00 5.54 -10.39
N PRO A 157 5.71 5.28 -11.51
CA PRO A 157 7.14 5.57 -11.58
C PRO A 157 7.48 7.02 -11.24
N ILE A 158 6.68 8.00 -11.71
CA ILE A 158 6.89 9.42 -11.40
C ILE A 158 6.69 9.68 -9.91
N ALA A 159 5.63 9.10 -9.31
CA ALA A 159 5.36 9.22 -7.89
C ALA A 159 6.53 8.70 -7.04
N TYR A 160 7.13 7.57 -7.45
CA TYR A 160 8.31 7.02 -6.79
C TYR A 160 9.55 7.89 -6.98
N LYS A 161 9.79 8.39 -8.19
CA LYS A 161 10.95 9.24 -8.51
C LYS A 161 10.98 10.54 -7.70
N ILE A 162 9.85 11.21 -7.55
CA ILE A 162 9.76 12.46 -6.76
C ILE A 162 9.78 12.24 -5.24
N SER A 163 9.67 11.00 -4.78
CA SER A 163 9.60 10.67 -3.36
C SER A 163 10.98 10.34 -2.80
N ASN A 164 11.29 10.86 -1.62
CA ASN A 164 12.54 10.59 -0.92
C ASN A 164 12.46 9.30 -0.06
N ILE A 165 11.26 9.03 0.48
CA ILE A 165 10.98 7.85 1.31
C ILE A 165 9.65 7.26 0.86
N ILE A 166 9.61 5.93 0.72
CA ILE A 166 8.38 5.19 0.42
C ILE A 166 8.11 4.24 1.58
N ILE A 167 6.90 4.30 2.15
CA ILE A 167 6.51 3.52 3.33
C ILE A 167 5.42 2.51 2.96
N SER A 168 5.59 1.28 3.41
CA SER A 168 4.57 0.23 3.42
C SER A 168 4.50 -0.36 4.81
N SER A 169 3.38 -0.19 5.50
CA SER A 169 3.15 -0.63 6.89
C SER A 169 2.14 -1.78 7.01
N SER A 170 1.89 -2.50 5.93
CA SER A 170 0.93 -3.63 5.90
C SER A 170 1.60 -4.99 5.93
#